data_0a5d3e2174d0934acaf6c696fe530dd0
#
_entry.id   0a5d3e2174d0934acaf6c696fe530dd0
#
_cell.length_a   1.000
_cell.length_b   1.000
_cell.length_c   1.000
_cell.angle_alpha   90.00
_cell.angle_beta   90.00
_cell.angle_gamma   90.00
#
_symmetry.space_group_name_H-M   'P 1'
#
loop_
_entity.id
_entity.type
_entity.pdbx_description
1 polymer ?
#
loop_
_entity_poly.entity_id
_entity_poly.type
_entity_poly.pdbx_seq_one_letter_code
_entity_poly.pdbx_strand_id
1 'polypeptide(L)'
;MYKYTWYQWLSFFYIYCFFGWIFESSYVSLKQRRFVNRGFLRLPMLPLYGTGAVMMLWVSLPFKSSLVMVYISGVIGATVLEYVTGWGMERLFKMKYWDYSNQPFNLNGYICLSSSVAWGFLTIFLTEVIHKPIERWVLHVPTMIGIPCLSVITVVFIIDTAESVRTALDLAKVLDAMTKMKAELDDVQVQLALLKAETEQKLEEAKEDTAMKLETLRVEAAGKAALLRNETAQRAAQLKYETTERTARLRYETALKAAQLKELADEKASQYREETASRMETARNIKAAMAASRNERLAAMNSRIAELTKKRQDMTKHMNFYHKSILRGNPSASSIRFAAALKELREAAENKKK
;
A
#
# COMPACT_ATOMS: atom_id res chain seq x y z
N MET A 1 -32.64 41.05 15.34
CA MET A 1 -32.09 41.46 14.06
C MET A 1 -30.58 41.66 14.24
N TYR A 2 -29.73 41.02 13.44
CA TYR A 2 -28.28 41.13 13.58
C TYR A 2 -27.80 42.57 13.30
N LYS A 3 -26.97 43.09 14.22
CA LYS A 3 -26.52 44.48 14.24
C LYS A 3 -25.39 44.79 13.22
N TYR A 4 -24.83 43.75 12.60
CA TYR A 4 -23.65 43.89 11.73
C TYR A 4 -23.99 43.81 10.26
N THR A 5 -23.28 44.57 9.44
CA THR A 5 -23.33 44.58 7.99
C THR A 5 -22.49 43.38 7.44
N TRP A 6 -22.68 43.08 6.14
CA TRP A 6 -21.95 41.97 5.50
C TRP A 6 -20.41 42.15 5.55
N TYR A 7 -19.90 43.38 5.38
CA TYR A 7 -18.47 43.62 5.45
C TYR A 7 -17.89 43.49 6.87
N GLN A 8 -18.67 43.78 7.90
CA GLN A 8 -18.29 43.60 9.30
C GLN A 8 -18.20 42.10 9.64
N TRP A 9 -19.16 41.29 9.19
CA TRP A 9 -19.08 39.86 9.32
C TRP A 9 -17.86 39.27 8.61
N LEU A 10 -17.54 39.75 7.41
CA LEU A 10 -16.37 39.31 6.65
C LEU A 10 -15.06 39.77 7.34
N SER A 11 -15.07 40.97 7.96
CA SER A 11 -13.93 41.44 8.77
C SER A 11 -13.69 40.54 9.97
N PHE A 12 -14.75 40.19 10.71
CA PHE A 12 -14.65 39.24 11.82
C PHE A 12 -14.09 37.88 11.35
N PHE A 13 -14.57 37.37 10.23
CA PHE A 13 -14.08 36.13 9.66
C PHE A 13 -12.54 36.18 9.45
N TYR A 14 -12.00 37.20 8.80
CA TYR A 14 -10.55 37.27 8.55
C TYR A 14 -9.73 37.47 9.81
N ILE A 15 -10.23 38.30 10.72
CA ILE A 15 -9.57 38.54 12.01
C ILE A 15 -9.47 37.23 12.79
N TYR A 16 -10.56 36.45 12.87
CA TYR A 16 -10.56 35.18 13.57
C TYR A 16 -9.79 34.08 12.83
N CYS A 17 -9.71 34.11 11.50
CA CYS A 17 -8.79 33.27 10.75
C CYS A 17 -7.35 33.50 11.16
N PHE A 18 -6.95 34.76 11.32
CA PHE A 18 -5.60 35.15 11.71
C PHE A 18 -5.28 34.80 13.17
N PHE A 19 -6.15 35.12 14.09
CA PHE A 19 -5.97 34.75 15.51
C PHE A 19 -5.97 33.24 15.71
N GLY A 20 -6.84 32.51 15.03
CA GLY A 20 -6.85 31.07 15.02
C GLY A 20 -5.52 30.48 14.50
N TRP A 21 -4.96 31.08 13.46
CA TRP A 21 -3.64 30.69 12.95
C TRP A 21 -2.52 30.93 13.98
N ILE A 22 -2.51 32.09 14.64
CA ILE A 22 -1.53 32.39 15.70
C ILE A 22 -1.63 31.33 16.80
N PHE A 23 -2.83 31.07 17.29
CA PHE A 23 -3.06 30.13 18.38
C PHE A 23 -2.60 28.70 18.01
N GLU A 24 -3.07 28.18 16.88
CA GLU A 24 -2.81 26.82 16.46
C GLU A 24 -1.34 26.61 16.06
N SER A 25 -0.76 27.59 15.34
CA SER A 25 0.65 27.52 14.95
C SER A 25 1.58 27.61 16.15
N SER A 26 1.24 28.44 17.15
CA SER A 26 2.00 28.53 18.39
C SER A 26 1.91 27.21 19.19
N TYR A 27 0.72 26.66 19.35
CA TYR A 27 0.50 25.41 20.07
C TYR A 27 1.28 24.25 19.42
N VAL A 28 1.14 24.08 18.09
CA VAL A 28 1.81 22.99 17.37
C VAL A 28 3.32 23.22 17.34
N SER A 29 3.78 24.45 17.19
CA SER A 29 5.22 24.77 17.18
C SER A 29 5.88 24.47 18.52
N LEU A 30 5.22 24.80 19.65
CA LEU A 30 5.70 24.45 21.00
C LEU A 30 5.77 22.91 21.17
N LYS A 31 4.73 22.18 20.76
CA LYS A 31 4.69 20.72 20.84
C LYS A 31 5.76 20.07 19.97
N GLN A 32 6.02 20.61 18.77
CA GLN A 32 6.99 20.06 17.80
C GLN A 32 8.41 20.62 18.01
N ARG A 33 8.61 21.58 18.94
CA ARG A 33 9.88 22.28 19.17
C ARG A 33 10.50 22.87 17.88
N ARG A 34 9.68 23.26 16.94
CA ARG A 34 10.05 23.91 15.66
C ARG A 34 8.91 24.78 15.18
N PHE A 35 9.23 25.82 14.41
CA PHE A 35 8.18 26.63 13.78
C PHE A 35 7.38 25.79 12.77
N VAL A 36 6.07 25.76 12.94
CA VAL A 36 5.12 25.07 12.07
C VAL A 36 4.06 26.07 11.63
N ASN A 37 4.01 26.38 10.33
CA ASN A 37 2.87 27.08 9.77
C ASN A 37 1.69 26.10 9.71
N ARG A 38 0.85 26.15 10.74
CA ARG A 38 -0.29 25.25 10.88
C ARG A 38 -1.45 25.73 10.03
N GLY A 39 -2.00 24.85 9.22
CA GLY A 39 -3.21 25.13 8.49
C GLY A 39 -3.23 24.53 7.10
N PHE A 40 -4.38 24.70 6.47
CA PHE A 40 -4.64 24.29 5.11
C PHE A 40 -4.09 25.31 4.09
N LEU A 41 -4.17 26.58 4.44
CA LEU A 41 -3.69 27.71 3.60
C LEU A 41 -2.19 27.95 3.81
N ARG A 42 -1.58 28.64 2.84
CA ARG A 42 -0.19 29.14 2.92
C ARG A 42 -0.14 30.45 3.69
N LEU A 43 -1.16 31.28 3.53
CA LEU A 43 -1.37 32.49 4.32
C LEU A 43 -1.51 32.16 5.81
N PRO A 44 -1.16 33.11 6.69
CA PRO A 44 -1.36 32.98 8.13
C PRO A 44 -2.85 33.10 8.47
N MET A 45 -3.65 32.20 7.94
CA MET A 45 -5.10 32.16 8.11
C MET A 45 -5.62 30.73 8.24
N LEU A 46 -6.49 30.52 9.23
CA LEU A 46 -7.22 29.27 9.43
C LEU A 46 -8.71 29.47 9.16
N PRO A 47 -9.21 29.13 7.95
CA PRO A 47 -10.63 29.33 7.61
C PRO A 47 -11.60 28.67 8.59
N LEU A 48 -11.24 27.47 9.11
CA LEU A 48 -12.06 26.78 10.09
C LEU A 48 -12.30 27.59 11.36
N TYR A 49 -11.27 28.29 11.86
CA TYR A 49 -11.38 29.16 13.03
C TYR A 49 -12.23 30.40 12.75
N GLY A 50 -12.03 31.01 11.58
CA GLY A 50 -12.87 32.17 11.17
C GLY A 50 -14.33 31.78 10.99
N THR A 51 -14.60 30.69 10.27
CA THR A 51 -15.98 30.17 10.09
C THR A 51 -16.59 29.75 11.42
N GLY A 52 -15.83 29.06 12.29
CA GLY A 52 -16.27 28.66 13.60
C GLY A 52 -16.64 29.85 14.48
N ALA A 53 -15.77 30.86 14.55
CA ALA A 53 -16.03 32.05 15.35
C ALA A 53 -17.25 32.84 14.85
N VAL A 54 -17.36 33.05 13.53
CA VAL A 54 -18.52 33.74 12.93
C VAL A 54 -19.79 32.94 13.21
N MET A 55 -19.77 31.63 13.09
CA MET A 55 -20.94 30.79 13.36
C MET A 55 -21.29 30.76 14.84
N MET A 56 -20.31 30.66 15.76
CA MET A 56 -20.54 30.75 17.20
C MET A 56 -21.20 32.07 17.57
N LEU A 57 -20.71 33.19 17.02
CA LEU A 57 -21.32 34.50 17.21
C LEU A 57 -22.76 34.52 16.66
N TRP A 58 -22.94 34.03 15.44
CA TRP A 58 -24.23 34.04 14.76
C TRP A 58 -25.31 33.26 15.53
N VAL A 59 -24.98 32.06 16.06
CA VAL A 59 -25.93 31.24 16.82
C VAL A 59 -26.14 31.71 18.26
N SER A 60 -25.15 32.40 18.88
CA SER A 60 -25.18 32.81 20.27
C SER A 60 -25.72 34.22 20.49
N LEU A 61 -25.57 35.13 19.51
CA LEU A 61 -26.02 36.53 19.64
C LEU A 61 -27.49 36.70 20.01
N PRO A 62 -28.47 35.90 19.54
CA PRO A 62 -29.85 35.97 19.97
C PRO A 62 -30.06 35.63 21.46
N PHE A 63 -29.15 34.90 22.06
CA PHE A 63 -29.24 34.36 23.40
C PHE A 63 -28.29 35.02 24.41
N LYS A 64 -27.78 36.21 24.14
CA LYS A 64 -26.79 36.94 24.98
C LYS A 64 -27.26 37.15 26.44
N SER A 65 -28.55 37.13 26.68
CA SER A 65 -29.12 37.29 28.03
C SER A 65 -28.95 36.08 28.93
N SER A 66 -28.60 34.92 28.36
CA SER A 66 -28.46 33.65 29.11
C SER A 66 -27.15 32.94 28.70
N LEU A 67 -26.17 32.91 29.59
CA LEU A 67 -24.91 32.21 29.37
C LEU A 67 -25.11 30.72 29.11
N VAL A 68 -26.14 30.10 29.71
CA VAL A 68 -26.48 28.70 29.44
C VAL A 68 -26.90 28.48 27.99
N MET A 69 -27.72 29.39 27.44
CA MET A 69 -28.15 29.29 26.05
C MET A 69 -27.02 29.60 25.09
N VAL A 70 -26.12 30.54 25.43
CA VAL A 70 -24.88 30.79 24.67
C VAL A 70 -24.00 29.53 24.62
N TYR A 71 -23.84 28.85 25.76
CA TYR A 71 -23.11 27.59 25.85
C TYR A 71 -23.74 26.51 24.97
N ILE A 72 -25.03 26.24 25.10
CA ILE A 72 -25.74 25.18 24.37
C ILE A 72 -25.70 25.45 22.84
N SER A 73 -25.99 26.69 22.44
CA SER A 73 -25.96 27.07 21.03
C SER A 73 -24.56 26.91 20.43
N GLY A 74 -23.51 27.24 21.20
CA GLY A 74 -22.12 27.05 20.81
C GLY A 74 -21.73 25.59 20.67
N VAL A 75 -22.09 24.73 21.63
CA VAL A 75 -21.88 23.28 21.57
C VAL A 75 -22.48 22.72 20.28
N ILE A 76 -23.76 22.98 20.02
CA ILE A 76 -24.47 22.46 18.85
C ILE A 76 -23.83 22.98 17.56
N GLY A 77 -23.71 24.30 17.42
CA GLY A 77 -23.23 24.91 16.19
C GLY A 77 -21.81 24.49 15.85
N ALA A 78 -20.87 24.58 16.80
CA ALA A 78 -19.49 24.24 16.56
C ALA A 78 -19.28 22.74 16.30
N THR A 79 -20.00 21.85 17.01
CA THR A 79 -19.92 20.41 16.81
C THR A 79 -20.42 20.01 15.40
N VAL A 80 -21.51 20.60 14.92
CA VAL A 80 -22.02 20.37 13.56
C VAL A 80 -21.01 20.85 12.53
N LEU A 81 -20.45 22.05 12.70
CA LEU A 81 -19.44 22.58 11.77
C LEU A 81 -18.19 21.71 11.75
N GLU A 82 -17.66 21.31 12.91
CA GLU A 82 -16.48 20.48 13.03
C GLU A 82 -16.69 19.12 12.34
N TYR A 83 -17.85 18.49 12.54
CA TYR A 83 -18.20 17.23 11.89
C TYR A 83 -18.29 17.37 10.36
N VAL A 84 -19.06 18.33 9.87
CA VAL A 84 -19.25 18.55 8.42
C VAL A 84 -17.93 18.86 7.72
N THR A 85 -17.12 19.71 8.35
CA THR A 85 -15.80 20.08 7.81
C THR A 85 -14.85 18.89 7.81
N GLY A 86 -14.76 18.14 8.91
CA GLY A 86 -13.90 16.96 9.01
C GLY A 86 -14.27 15.88 7.98
N TRP A 87 -15.56 15.58 7.87
CA TRP A 87 -16.09 14.65 6.88
C TRP A 87 -15.81 15.11 5.43
N GLY A 88 -16.09 16.38 5.14
CA GLY A 88 -15.86 16.94 3.80
C GLY A 88 -14.39 16.92 3.40
N MET A 89 -13.50 17.33 4.31
CA MET A 89 -12.06 17.34 4.06
C MET A 89 -11.50 15.93 3.84
N GLU A 90 -11.90 14.95 4.65
CA GLU A 90 -11.46 13.56 4.43
C GLU A 90 -11.95 13.00 3.10
N ARG A 91 -13.21 13.29 2.73
CA ARG A 91 -13.76 12.81 1.47
C ARG A 91 -13.07 13.42 0.25
N LEU A 92 -12.73 14.70 0.31
CA LEU A 92 -12.07 15.43 -0.77
C LEU A 92 -10.56 15.12 -0.86
N PHE A 93 -9.86 15.19 0.28
CA PHE A 93 -8.40 15.15 0.32
C PHE A 93 -7.82 13.80 0.76
N LYS A 94 -8.68 12.80 1.02
CA LYS A 94 -8.29 11.42 1.38
C LYS A 94 -7.52 11.30 2.70
N MET A 95 -7.53 12.35 3.51
CA MET A 95 -6.90 12.36 4.84
C MET A 95 -7.69 13.23 5.81
N LYS A 96 -7.65 12.86 7.09
CA LYS A 96 -8.16 13.67 8.20
C LYS A 96 -7.09 14.65 8.64
N TYR A 97 -7.41 15.92 8.77
CA TYR A 97 -6.50 16.96 9.27
C TYR A 97 -6.38 16.95 10.80
N TRP A 98 -7.40 16.40 11.49
CA TRP A 98 -7.41 16.03 12.91
C TRP A 98 -8.13 14.69 13.05
N ASP A 99 -7.85 13.98 14.15
CA ASP A 99 -8.41 12.64 14.35
C ASP A 99 -8.61 12.38 15.83
N TYR A 100 -9.88 12.29 16.24
CA TYR A 100 -10.30 11.97 17.59
C TYR A 100 -10.66 10.49 17.78
N SER A 101 -10.28 9.60 16.87
CA SER A 101 -10.65 8.17 16.94
C SER A 101 -10.21 7.49 18.24
N ASN A 102 -9.16 8.01 18.88
CA ASN A 102 -8.66 7.52 20.17
C ASN A 102 -9.33 8.19 21.39
N GLN A 103 -10.26 9.12 21.18
CA GLN A 103 -10.96 9.80 22.27
C GLN A 103 -12.29 9.10 22.59
N PRO A 104 -12.72 9.06 23.87
CA PRO A 104 -14.01 8.50 24.24
C PRO A 104 -15.16 9.30 23.64
N PHE A 105 -16.24 8.60 23.30
CA PHE A 105 -17.44 9.17 22.68
C PHE A 105 -17.14 9.98 21.39
N ASN A 106 -16.20 9.51 20.59
CA ASN A 106 -15.98 10.09 19.28
C ASN A 106 -17.01 9.59 18.26
N LEU A 107 -17.29 10.41 17.26
CA LEU A 107 -18.12 10.06 16.11
C LEU A 107 -17.26 10.12 14.85
N ASN A 108 -16.93 8.94 14.29
CA ASN A 108 -16.08 8.76 13.13
C ASN A 108 -14.68 9.43 13.23
N GLY A 109 -14.24 9.80 14.43
CA GLY A 109 -12.99 10.52 14.67
C GLY A 109 -13.03 12.01 14.25
N TYR A 110 -14.17 12.54 13.78
CA TYR A 110 -14.29 13.96 13.40
C TYR A 110 -14.57 14.85 14.58
N ILE A 111 -15.36 14.36 15.55
CA ILE A 111 -15.74 15.04 16.79
C ILE A 111 -15.62 14.06 17.97
N CYS A 112 -15.52 14.60 19.18
CA CYS A 112 -15.62 13.84 20.41
C CYS A 112 -16.34 14.65 21.49
N LEU A 113 -16.80 13.98 22.56
CA LEU A 113 -17.52 14.65 23.63
C LEU A 113 -16.70 15.77 24.28
N SER A 114 -15.41 15.55 24.51
CA SER A 114 -14.53 16.53 25.14
C SER A 114 -14.33 17.78 24.25
N SER A 115 -14.20 17.63 22.93
CA SER A 115 -14.13 18.78 22.03
C SER A 115 -15.44 19.55 21.98
N SER A 116 -16.58 18.85 21.93
CA SER A 116 -17.91 19.49 21.92
C SER A 116 -18.18 20.29 23.20
N VAL A 117 -17.83 19.76 24.37
CA VAL A 117 -17.93 20.48 25.67
C VAL A 117 -17.02 21.71 25.66
N ALA A 118 -15.78 21.58 25.17
CA ALA A 118 -14.83 22.68 25.07
C ALA A 118 -15.33 23.82 24.16
N TRP A 119 -15.99 23.48 23.06
CA TRP A 119 -16.59 24.46 22.15
C TRP A 119 -17.64 25.35 22.83
N GLY A 120 -18.44 24.79 23.72
CA GLY A 120 -19.41 25.56 24.52
C GLY A 120 -18.74 26.63 25.39
N PHE A 121 -17.68 26.26 26.12
CA PHE A 121 -16.91 27.22 26.93
C PHE A 121 -16.20 28.24 26.07
N LEU A 122 -15.62 27.80 24.93
CA LEU A 122 -14.96 28.70 23.98
C LEU A 122 -15.95 29.70 23.38
N THR A 123 -17.22 29.32 23.17
CA THR A 123 -18.26 30.22 22.68
C THR A 123 -18.58 31.33 23.72
N ILE A 124 -18.68 30.99 24.98
CA ILE A 124 -18.84 32.01 26.06
C ILE A 124 -17.62 32.94 26.07
N PHE A 125 -16.41 32.40 26.09
CA PHE A 125 -15.18 33.17 26.09
C PHE A 125 -15.04 34.06 24.86
N LEU A 126 -15.38 33.53 23.70
CA LEU A 126 -15.40 34.31 22.46
C LEU A 126 -16.39 35.47 22.54
N THR A 127 -17.64 35.23 22.93
CA THR A 127 -18.71 36.24 22.95
C THR A 127 -18.49 37.30 24.00
N GLU A 128 -18.09 36.90 25.20
CA GLU A 128 -18.02 37.81 26.33
C GLU A 128 -16.69 38.52 26.50
N VAL A 129 -15.60 37.89 26.05
CA VAL A 129 -14.25 38.42 26.26
C VAL A 129 -13.60 38.88 24.96
N ILE A 130 -13.43 37.96 24.01
CA ILE A 130 -12.61 38.21 22.80
C ILE A 130 -13.35 39.12 21.83
N HIS A 131 -14.64 38.91 21.62
CA HIS A 131 -15.37 39.65 20.58
C HIS A 131 -15.57 41.13 20.91
N LYS A 132 -15.76 41.50 22.17
CA LYS A 132 -16.02 42.89 22.58
C LYS A 132 -14.94 43.88 22.15
N PRO A 133 -13.63 43.64 22.33
CA PRO A 133 -12.61 44.56 21.82
C PRO A 133 -12.51 44.54 20.29
N ILE A 134 -12.68 43.38 19.66
CA ILE A 134 -12.62 43.22 18.19
C ILE A 134 -13.81 43.94 17.54
N GLU A 135 -15.01 43.78 18.10
CA GLU A 135 -16.22 44.49 17.69
C GLU A 135 -15.98 46.01 17.70
N ARG A 136 -15.48 46.52 18.83
CA ARG A 136 -15.19 47.94 18.95
C ARG A 136 -14.21 48.44 17.86
N TRP A 137 -13.15 47.70 17.65
CA TRP A 137 -12.16 48.02 16.63
C TRP A 137 -12.77 48.04 15.21
N VAL A 138 -13.47 46.98 14.82
CA VAL A 138 -14.11 46.86 13.48
C VAL A 138 -15.16 47.95 13.26
N LEU A 139 -15.94 48.32 14.28
CA LEU A 139 -16.95 49.36 14.16
C LEU A 139 -16.36 50.76 14.06
N HIS A 140 -15.13 51.01 14.55
CA HIS A 140 -14.43 52.28 14.45
C HIS A 140 -13.68 52.49 13.12
N VAL A 141 -13.45 51.40 12.35
CA VAL A 141 -12.76 51.52 11.06
C VAL A 141 -13.69 52.20 10.04
N PRO A 142 -13.28 53.34 9.44
CA PRO A 142 -14.06 53.99 8.40
C PRO A 142 -14.28 53.07 7.22
N THR A 143 -15.50 53.01 6.69
CA THR A 143 -15.86 52.15 5.54
C THR A 143 -15.03 52.43 4.29
N MET A 144 -14.63 53.66 4.09
CA MET A 144 -13.76 54.07 2.98
C MET A 144 -12.37 53.39 3.00
N ILE A 145 -11.88 53.04 4.17
CA ILE A 145 -10.60 52.32 4.33
C ILE A 145 -10.85 50.83 4.48
N GLY A 146 -11.87 50.45 5.27
CA GLY A 146 -12.17 49.04 5.57
C GLY A 146 -12.54 48.22 4.35
N ILE A 147 -13.41 48.73 3.47
CA ILE A 147 -13.86 48.00 2.28
C ILE A 147 -12.74 47.75 1.27
N PRO A 148 -11.89 48.72 0.87
CA PRO A 148 -10.76 48.42 -0.01
C PRO A 148 -9.76 47.42 0.58
N CYS A 149 -9.39 47.56 1.85
CA CYS A 149 -8.49 46.64 2.53
C CYS A 149 -9.09 45.23 2.55
N LEU A 150 -10.37 45.10 2.89
CA LEU A 150 -11.08 43.82 2.92
C LEU A 150 -11.15 43.19 1.53
N SER A 151 -11.35 43.98 0.48
CA SER A 151 -11.38 43.52 -0.92
C SER A 151 -10.03 42.91 -1.32
N VAL A 152 -8.91 43.58 -1.00
CA VAL A 152 -7.58 43.05 -1.26
C VAL A 152 -7.34 41.73 -0.50
N ILE A 153 -7.66 41.70 0.80
CA ILE A 153 -7.53 40.49 1.61
C ILE A 153 -8.37 39.35 1.01
N THR A 154 -9.59 39.64 0.57
CA THR A 154 -10.49 38.65 -0.03
C THR A 154 -9.93 38.08 -1.32
N VAL A 155 -9.39 38.90 -2.22
CA VAL A 155 -8.77 38.46 -3.47
C VAL A 155 -7.58 37.53 -3.17
N VAL A 156 -6.68 37.93 -2.29
CA VAL A 156 -5.51 37.15 -1.90
C VAL A 156 -5.93 35.83 -1.24
N PHE A 157 -6.95 35.88 -0.38
CA PHE A 157 -7.51 34.69 0.29
C PHE A 157 -8.11 33.69 -0.71
N ILE A 158 -8.87 34.17 -1.71
CA ILE A 158 -9.47 33.32 -2.75
C ILE A 158 -8.37 32.64 -3.58
N ILE A 159 -7.35 33.40 -3.99
CA ILE A 159 -6.23 32.85 -4.77
C ILE A 159 -5.51 31.78 -3.97
N ASP A 160 -5.15 32.04 -2.70
CA ASP A 160 -4.45 31.08 -1.86
C ASP A 160 -5.30 29.86 -1.55
N THR A 161 -6.61 30.05 -1.34
CA THR A 161 -7.56 28.94 -1.13
C THR A 161 -7.63 28.03 -2.35
N ALA A 162 -7.76 28.61 -3.56
CA ALA A 162 -7.81 27.87 -4.80
C ALA A 162 -6.53 27.04 -5.02
N GLU A 163 -5.37 27.64 -4.80
CA GLU A 163 -4.07 26.96 -4.92
C GLU A 163 -3.85 25.88 -3.84
N SER A 164 -4.31 26.12 -2.61
CA SER A 164 -4.23 25.16 -1.51
C SER A 164 -5.14 23.95 -1.76
N VAL A 165 -6.37 24.19 -2.23
CA VAL A 165 -7.30 23.12 -2.63
C VAL A 165 -6.72 22.30 -3.77
N ARG A 166 -6.20 22.94 -4.83
CA ARG A 166 -5.57 22.26 -5.96
C ARG A 166 -4.42 21.36 -5.49
N THR A 167 -3.54 21.89 -4.66
CA THR A 167 -2.39 21.15 -4.12
C THR A 167 -2.82 19.97 -3.26
N ALA A 168 -3.86 20.14 -2.42
CA ALA A 168 -4.38 19.06 -1.59
C ALA A 168 -5.07 17.96 -2.41
N LEU A 169 -5.78 18.32 -3.48
CA LEU A 169 -6.36 17.36 -4.42
C LEU A 169 -5.28 16.58 -5.19
N ASP A 170 -4.20 17.24 -5.59
CA ASP A 170 -3.08 16.55 -6.25
C ASP A 170 -2.37 15.60 -5.27
N LEU A 171 -2.19 16.00 -4.02
CA LEU A 171 -1.68 15.11 -2.97
C LEU A 171 -2.60 13.90 -2.75
N ALA A 172 -3.92 14.09 -2.80
CA ALA A 172 -4.88 13.01 -2.70
C ALA A 172 -4.77 11.99 -3.86
N LYS A 173 -4.50 12.48 -5.09
CA LYS A 173 -4.22 11.59 -6.24
C LYS A 173 -2.92 10.80 -6.05
N VAL A 174 -1.87 11.42 -5.51
CA VAL A 174 -0.60 10.75 -5.21
C VAL A 174 -0.82 9.65 -4.16
N LEU A 175 -1.57 9.93 -3.09
CA LEU A 175 -1.92 8.94 -2.06
C LEU A 175 -2.67 7.73 -2.66
N ASP A 176 -3.65 7.97 -3.53
CA ASP A 176 -4.41 6.90 -4.20
C ASP A 176 -3.52 6.05 -5.12
N ALA A 177 -2.68 6.71 -5.93
CA ALA A 177 -1.75 6.03 -6.82
C ALA A 177 -0.72 5.18 -6.06
N MET A 178 -0.13 5.72 -4.98
CA MET A 178 0.83 4.97 -4.15
C MET A 178 0.18 3.77 -3.45
N THR A 179 -1.07 3.90 -3.01
CA THR A 179 -1.81 2.81 -2.36
C THR A 179 -2.14 1.70 -3.37
N LYS A 180 -2.57 2.05 -4.58
CA LYS A 180 -2.81 1.08 -5.67
C LYS A 180 -1.52 0.35 -6.07
N MET A 181 -0.42 1.08 -6.24
CA MET A 181 0.88 0.48 -6.54
C MET A 181 1.37 -0.45 -5.42
N LYS A 182 1.10 -0.10 -4.15
CA LYS A 182 1.41 -0.99 -3.02
C LYS A 182 0.62 -2.29 -3.10
N ALA A 183 -0.69 -2.21 -3.33
CA ALA A 183 -1.53 -3.39 -3.46
C ALA A 183 -1.10 -4.29 -4.63
N GLU A 184 -0.76 -3.71 -5.78
CA GLU A 184 -0.23 -4.45 -6.93
C GLU A 184 1.13 -5.09 -6.61
N LEU A 185 1.99 -4.40 -5.86
CA LEU A 185 3.29 -4.91 -5.45
C LEU A 185 3.16 -6.10 -4.48
N ASP A 186 2.26 -5.99 -3.51
CA ASP A 186 1.96 -7.05 -2.56
C ASP A 186 1.40 -8.30 -3.29
N ASP A 187 0.50 -8.10 -4.28
CA ASP A 187 -0.05 -9.20 -5.11
C ASP A 187 1.03 -9.91 -5.93
N VAL A 188 1.89 -9.17 -6.62
CA VAL A 188 3.01 -9.75 -7.40
C VAL A 188 4.00 -10.49 -6.50
N GLN A 189 4.26 -9.97 -5.29
CA GLN A 189 5.12 -10.65 -4.30
C GLN A 189 4.52 -11.98 -3.83
N VAL A 190 3.21 -12.03 -3.59
CA VAL A 190 2.50 -13.26 -3.22
C VAL A 190 2.57 -14.28 -4.37
N GLN A 191 2.30 -13.85 -5.60
CA GLN A 191 2.40 -14.72 -6.79
C GLN A 191 3.83 -15.25 -6.97
N LEU A 192 4.85 -14.44 -6.73
CA LEU A 192 6.25 -14.86 -6.77
C LEU A 192 6.57 -15.92 -5.72
N ALA A 193 6.07 -15.73 -4.50
CA ALA A 193 6.26 -16.68 -3.39
C ALA A 193 5.58 -18.03 -3.70
N LEU A 194 4.35 -17.99 -4.21
CA LEU A 194 3.61 -19.21 -4.62
C LEU A 194 4.34 -19.96 -5.74
N LEU A 195 4.83 -19.25 -6.77
CA LEU A 195 5.57 -19.87 -7.86
C LEU A 195 6.88 -20.52 -7.39
N LYS A 196 7.56 -19.91 -6.41
CA LYS A 196 8.76 -20.50 -5.80
C LYS A 196 8.42 -21.77 -5.01
N ALA A 197 7.39 -21.71 -4.16
CA ALA A 197 6.95 -22.86 -3.35
C ALA A 197 6.50 -24.05 -4.22
N GLU A 198 5.69 -23.79 -5.26
CA GLU A 198 5.29 -24.82 -6.24
C GLU A 198 6.50 -25.45 -6.95
N THR A 199 7.51 -24.64 -7.21
CA THR A 199 8.74 -25.10 -7.85
C THR A 199 9.54 -26.03 -6.94
N GLU A 200 9.67 -25.67 -5.67
CA GLU A 200 10.37 -26.50 -4.67
C GLU A 200 9.65 -27.82 -4.46
N GLN A 201 8.33 -27.81 -4.34
CA GLN A 201 7.54 -29.02 -4.21
C GLN A 201 7.70 -29.95 -5.41
N LYS A 202 7.55 -29.45 -6.63
CA LYS A 202 7.75 -30.24 -7.86
C LYS A 202 9.17 -30.79 -8.01
N LEU A 203 10.17 -30.08 -7.48
CA LEU A 203 11.55 -30.54 -7.49
C LEU A 203 11.75 -31.71 -6.53
N GLU A 204 11.17 -31.66 -5.34
CA GLU A 204 11.22 -32.75 -4.36
C GLU A 204 10.45 -33.98 -4.86
N GLU A 205 9.24 -33.82 -5.38
CA GLU A 205 8.46 -34.91 -6.01
C GLU A 205 9.25 -35.59 -7.16
N ALA A 206 9.93 -34.78 -8.00
CA ALA A 206 10.74 -35.32 -9.08
C ALA A 206 11.99 -36.08 -8.59
N LYS A 207 12.59 -35.65 -7.48
CA LYS A 207 13.72 -36.40 -6.86
C LYS A 207 13.27 -37.72 -6.27
N GLU A 208 12.14 -37.77 -5.57
CA GLU A 208 11.58 -38.97 -4.99
C GLU A 208 11.18 -39.97 -6.09
N ASP A 209 10.48 -39.52 -7.14
CA ASP A 209 10.10 -40.38 -8.27
C ASP A 209 11.33 -40.93 -9.01
N THR A 210 12.37 -40.15 -9.14
CA THR A 210 13.63 -40.59 -9.76
C THR A 210 14.36 -41.62 -8.90
N ALA A 211 14.38 -41.43 -7.59
CA ALA A 211 14.99 -42.38 -6.65
C ALA A 211 14.23 -43.73 -6.63
N MET A 212 12.92 -43.67 -6.62
CA MET A 212 12.07 -44.87 -6.65
C MET A 212 12.23 -45.66 -7.95
N LYS A 213 12.28 -44.97 -9.12
CA LYS A 213 12.54 -45.60 -10.41
C LYS A 213 13.93 -46.23 -10.51
N LEU A 214 14.92 -45.59 -9.91
CA LEU A 214 16.29 -46.14 -9.88
C LEU A 214 16.36 -47.42 -9.04
N GLU A 215 15.66 -47.47 -7.93
CA GLU A 215 15.60 -48.63 -7.04
C GLU A 215 14.85 -49.79 -7.71
N THR A 216 13.71 -49.56 -8.35
CA THR A 216 12.98 -50.57 -9.13
C THR A 216 13.82 -51.12 -10.25
N LEU A 217 14.53 -50.29 -11.01
CA LEU A 217 15.44 -50.77 -12.06
C LEU A 217 16.61 -51.63 -11.53
N ARG A 218 17.14 -51.27 -10.35
CA ARG A 218 18.18 -52.11 -9.68
C ARG A 218 17.66 -53.47 -9.29
N VAL A 219 16.47 -53.52 -8.71
CA VAL A 219 15.83 -54.78 -8.29
C VAL A 219 15.52 -55.68 -9.50
N GLU A 220 14.95 -55.09 -10.57
CA GLU A 220 14.67 -55.81 -11.81
C GLU A 220 15.97 -56.33 -12.50
N ALA A 221 16.99 -55.48 -12.55
CA ALA A 221 18.29 -55.89 -13.15
C ALA A 221 18.95 -57.02 -12.34
N ALA A 222 18.91 -56.95 -11.01
CA ALA A 222 19.41 -58.00 -10.14
C ALA A 222 18.62 -59.30 -10.29
N GLY A 223 17.29 -59.21 -10.37
CA GLY A 223 16.42 -60.36 -10.61
C GLY A 223 16.68 -61.06 -11.95
N LYS A 224 16.79 -60.27 -13.05
CA LYS A 224 17.11 -60.79 -14.38
C LYS A 224 18.51 -61.41 -14.44
N ALA A 225 19.48 -60.80 -13.77
CA ALA A 225 20.84 -61.34 -13.70
C ALA A 225 20.89 -62.68 -12.91
N ALA A 226 20.10 -62.80 -11.84
CA ALA A 226 20.00 -64.04 -11.08
C ALA A 226 19.32 -65.16 -11.87
N LEU A 227 18.22 -64.87 -12.59
CA LEU A 227 17.55 -65.81 -13.48
C LEU A 227 18.47 -66.29 -14.58
N LEU A 228 19.18 -65.39 -15.28
CA LEU A 228 20.15 -65.75 -16.32
C LEU A 228 21.29 -66.63 -15.78
N ARG A 229 21.80 -66.34 -14.59
CA ARG A 229 22.83 -67.15 -13.96
C ARG A 229 22.30 -68.61 -13.65
N ASN A 230 21.05 -68.72 -13.17
CA ASN A 230 20.45 -69.99 -12.84
C ASN A 230 20.15 -70.80 -14.12
N GLU A 231 19.60 -70.18 -15.18
CA GLU A 231 19.39 -70.82 -16.50
C GLU A 231 20.69 -71.24 -17.15
N THR A 232 21.72 -70.42 -17.09
CA THR A 232 23.03 -70.78 -17.67
C THR A 232 23.69 -71.93 -16.86
N ALA A 233 23.56 -71.93 -15.54
CA ALA A 233 24.06 -73.02 -14.71
C ALA A 233 23.32 -74.37 -14.95
N GLN A 234 21.98 -74.30 -15.10
CA GLN A 234 21.17 -75.49 -15.44
C GLN A 234 21.48 -76.01 -16.85
N ARG A 235 21.61 -75.14 -17.88
CA ARG A 235 21.98 -75.53 -19.21
C ARG A 235 23.41 -76.07 -19.31
N ALA A 236 24.34 -75.53 -18.53
CA ALA A 236 25.70 -76.04 -18.44
C ALA A 236 25.76 -77.40 -17.79
N ALA A 237 24.90 -77.69 -16.80
CA ALA A 237 24.76 -79.04 -16.17
C ALA A 237 24.14 -80.06 -17.11
N GLN A 238 23.08 -79.65 -17.91
CA GLN A 238 22.48 -80.55 -18.92
C GLN A 238 23.45 -80.85 -20.05
N LEU A 239 24.18 -79.86 -20.56
CA LEU A 239 25.19 -80.02 -21.59
C LEU A 239 26.35 -80.98 -21.15
N LYS A 240 26.70 -80.93 -19.85
CA LYS A 240 27.70 -81.88 -19.32
C LYS A 240 27.19 -83.32 -19.29
N TYR A 241 25.90 -83.53 -19.16
CA TYR A 241 25.28 -84.85 -19.16
C TYR A 241 25.07 -85.43 -20.59
N GLU A 242 24.73 -84.56 -21.59
CA GLU A 242 24.49 -84.95 -23.00
C GLU A 242 25.76 -85.09 -23.86
N THR A 243 26.90 -84.53 -23.41
CA THR A 243 28.13 -84.47 -24.18
C THR A 243 28.94 -85.74 -24.18
N THR A 244 28.47 -86.85 -23.57
CA THR A 244 29.21 -88.12 -23.58
C THR A 244 28.98 -89.00 -24.84
N GLU A 245 27.96 -88.73 -25.70
CA GLU A 245 27.62 -89.70 -26.78
C GLU A 245 27.23 -89.20 -28.15
N ARG A 246 27.29 -87.86 -28.52
CA ARG A 246 26.99 -87.43 -29.91
C ARG A 246 27.88 -86.32 -30.47
N THR A 247 28.92 -86.75 -31.16
CA THR A 247 29.58 -86.37 -32.40
C THR A 247 29.44 -84.93 -32.93
N ALA A 248 30.53 -84.46 -33.52
CA ALA A 248 30.90 -83.16 -34.16
C ALA A 248 29.81 -82.39 -35.00
N ARG A 249 28.80 -83.08 -35.54
CA ARG A 249 27.71 -82.42 -36.32
C ARG A 249 26.77 -81.53 -35.49
N LEU A 250 26.42 -82.05 -34.31
CA LEU A 250 25.54 -81.28 -33.38
C LEU A 250 26.25 -80.00 -32.79
N ARG A 251 27.58 -80.07 -32.68
CA ARG A 251 28.34 -78.87 -32.21
C ARG A 251 28.32 -77.76 -33.22
N TYR A 252 28.32 -78.01 -34.53
CA TYR A 252 28.26 -76.95 -35.56
C TYR A 252 26.88 -76.32 -35.68
N GLU A 253 25.78 -77.12 -35.65
CA GLU A 253 24.41 -76.61 -35.68
C GLU A 253 24.04 -75.79 -34.43
N THR A 254 24.52 -76.26 -33.24
CA THR A 254 24.29 -75.51 -31.99
C THR A 254 25.11 -74.23 -31.91
N ALA A 255 26.31 -74.21 -32.44
CA ALA A 255 27.13 -72.97 -32.57
C ALA A 255 26.52 -71.96 -33.55
N LEU A 256 25.95 -72.44 -34.69
CA LEU A 256 25.27 -71.56 -35.64
C LEU A 256 24.00 -70.96 -35.07
N LYS A 257 23.15 -71.80 -34.38
CA LYS A 257 21.93 -71.30 -33.69
C LYS A 257 22.27 -70.32 -32.54
N ALA A 258 23.36 -70.60 -31.82
CA ALA A 258 23.81 -69.64 -30.74
C ALA A 258 24.32 -68.34 -31.29
N ALA A 259 25.00 -68.32 -32.46
CA ALA A 259 25.42 -67.13 -33.13
C ALA A 259 24.24 -66.30 -33.64
N GLN A 260 23.21 -66.94 -34.26
CA GLN A 260 21.99 -66.27 -34.73
C GLN A 260 21.16 -65.71 -33.53
N LEU A 261 21.05 -66.40 -32.44
CA LEU A 261 20.36 -65.93 -31.23
C LEU A 261 21.10 -64.75 -30.57
N LYS A 262 22.44 -64.77 -30.65
CA LYS A 262 23.24 -63.67 -30.13
C LYS A 262 23.08 -62.40 -31.00
N GLU A 263 23.09 -62.56 -32.31
CA GLU A 263 22.88 -61.46 -33.25
C GLU A 263 21.49 -60.85 -33.08
N LEU A 264 20.42 -61.63 -32.94
CA LEU A 264 19.06 -61.21 -32.69
C LEU A 264 18.92 -60.50 -31.28
N ALA A 265 19.64 -60.99 -30.29
CA ALA A 265 19.68 -60.37 -28.98
C ALA A 265 20.41 -59.01 -28.96
N ASP A 266 21.52 -58.94 -29.72
CA ASP A 266 22.29 -57.68 -29.88
C ASP A 266 21.49 -56.65 -30.68
N GLU A 267 20.76 -57.05 -31.73
CA GLU A 267 19.87 -56.20 -32.52
C GLU A 267 18.70 -55.65 -31.66
N LYS A 268 18.02 -56.51 -30.89
CA LYS A 268 16.99 -56.08 -29.95
C LYS A 268 17.54 -55.17 -28.86
N ALA A 269 18.71 -55.42 -28.34
CA ALA A 269 19.35 -54.60 -27.33
C ALA A 269 19.72 -53.20 -27.89
N SER A 270 20.15 -53.13 -29.16
CA SER A 270 20.42 -51.84 -29.83
C SER A 270 19.14 -51.04 -30.06
N GLN A 271 18.04 -51.66 -30.52
CA GLN A 271 16.75 -51.04 -30.69
C GLN A 271 16.20 -50.45 -29.36
N TYR A 272 16.30 -51.25 -28.27
CA TYR A 272 15.90 -50.80 -26.92
C TYR A 272 16.75 -49.60 -26.43
N ARG A 273 18.03 -49.60 -26.73
CA ARG A 273 18.91 -48.48 -26.36
C ARG A 273 18.55 -47.19 -27.12
N GLU A 274 18.29 -47.29 -28.44
CA GLU A 274 17.87 -46.16 -29.23
C GLU A 274 16.51 -45.58 -28.81
N GLU A 275 15.53 -46.45 -28.57
CA GLU A 275 14.21 -46.05 -28.08
C GLU A 275 14.29 -45.38 -26.70
N THR A 276 15.10 -45.92 -25.80
CA THR A 276 15.32 -45.36 -24.46
C THR A 276 16.06 -44.02 -24.54
N ALA A 277 17.05 -43.87 -25.41
CA ALA A 277 17.77 -42.64 -25.62
C ALA A 277 16.86 -41.55 -26.20
N SER A 278 16.03 -41.88 -27.20
CA SER A 278 15.05 -40.94 -27.76
C SER A 278 14.02 -40.45 -26.73
N ARG A 279 13.49 -41.37 -25.91
CA ARG A 279 12.57 -41.02 -24.83
C ARG A 279 13.23 -40.14 -23.75
N MET A 280 14.49 -40.39 -23.40
CA MET A 280 15.26 -39.57 -22.47
C MET A 280 15.54 -38.17 -23.04
N GLU A 281 15.87 -38.07 -24.30
CA GLU A 281 16.10 -36.79 -24.97
C GLU A 281 14.83 -35.95 -25.02
N THR A 282 13.68 -36.56 -25.37
CA THR A 282 12.38 -35.88 -25.38
C THR A 282 12.02 -35.39 -23.98
N ALA A 283 12.18 -36.20 -22.95
CA ALA A 283 11.94 -35.83 -21.56
C ALA A 283 12.87 -34.67 -21.09
N ARG A 284 14.13 -34.68 -21.53
CA ARG A 284 15.11 -33.62 -21.25
C ARG A 284 14.70 -32.30 -21.90
N ASN A 285 14.25 -32.35 -23.15
CA ASN A 285 13.80 -31.17 -23.90
C ASN A 285 12.53 -30.56 -23.28
N ILE A 286 11.54 -31.36 -22.88
CA ILE A 286 10.35 -30.91 -22.17
C ILE A 286 10.73 -30.25 -20.84
N LYS A 287 11.60 -30.87 -20.07
CA LYS A 287 12.08 -30.33 -18.78
C LYS A 287 12.83 -29.02 -18.98
N ALA A 288 13.66 -28.89 -20.02
CA ALA A 288 14.36 -27.65 -20.34
C ALA A 288 13.39 -26.53 -20.74
N ALA A 289 12.37 -26.83 -21.57
CA ALA A 289 11.36 -25.87 -22.00
C ALA A 289 10.52 -25.37 -20.80
N MET A 290 10.11 -26.27 -19.90
CA MET A 290 9.41 -25.90 -18.67
C MET A 290 10.26 -25.00 -17.75
N ALA A 291 11.54 -25.32 -17.60
CA ALA A 291 12.48 -24.50 -16.83
C ALA A 291 12.69 -23.11 -17.45
N ALA A 292 12.80 -23.03 -18.76
CA ALA A 292 12.92 -21.75 -19.49
C ALA A 292 11.67 -20.87 -19.30
N SER A 293 10.47 -21.42 -19.51
CA SER A 293 9.21 -20.69 -19.32
C SER A 293 9.05 -20.20 -17.89
N ARG A 294 9.42 -21.02 -16.91
CA ARG A 294 9.42 -20.62 -15.49
C ARG A 294 10.38 -19.46 -15.21
N ASN A 295 11.61 -19.55 -15.71
CA ASN A 295 12.61 -18.50 -15.50
C ASN A 295 12.18 -17.18 -16.15
N GLU A 296 11.53 -17.23 -17.29
CA GLU A 296 10.93 -16.07 -17.94
C GLU A 296 9.85 -15.42 -17.08
N ARG A 297 8.93 -16.21 -16.51
CA ARG A 297 7.90 -15.70 -15.58
C ARG A 297 8.51 -15.07 -14.33
N LEU A 298 9.51 -15.68 -13.74
CA LEU A 298 10.24 -15.14 -12.58
C LEU A 298 10.94 -13.82 -12.93
N ALA A 299 11.57 -13.74 -14.09
CA ALA A 299 12.22 -12.51 -14.58
C ALA A 299 11.20 -11.39 -14.81
N ALA A 300 10.04 -11.71 -15.42
CA ALA A 300 8.97 -10.75 -15.65
C ALA A 300 8.40 -10.21 -14.33
N MET A 301 8.15 -11.08 -13.33
CA MET A 301 7.67 -10.66 -12.00
C MET A 301 8.70 -9.77 -11.29
N ASN A 302 9.97 -10.13 -11.30
CA ASN A 302 11.03 -9.33 -10.69
C ASN A 302 11.18 -7.96 -11.37
N SER A 303 11.08 -7.91 -12.69
CA SER A 303 11.09 -6.66 -13.48
C SER A 303 9.90 -5.77 -13.09
N ARG A 304 8.70 -6.36 -12.94
CA ARG A 304 7.50 -5.61 -12.52
C ARG A 304 7.63 -5.05 -11.10
N ILE A 305 8.18 -5.84 -10.17
CA ILE A 305 8.47 -5.37 -8.80
C ILE A 305 9.45 -4.19 -8.83
N ALA A 306 10.52 -4.28 -9.61
CA ALA A 306 11.51 -3.21 -9.74
C ALA A 306 10.89 -1.94 -10.34
N GLU A 307 10.07 -2.06 -11.38
CA GLU A 307 9.34 -0.94 -12.01
C GLU A 307 8.42 -0.23 -11.02
N LEU A 308 7.55 -0.99 -10.33
CA LEU A 308 6.60 -0.43 -9.35
C LEU A 308 7.34 0.25 -8.18
N THR A 309 8.41 -0.37 -7.69
CA THR A 309 9.23 0.19 -6.62
C THR A 309 9.89 1.49 -7.05
N LYS A 310 10.47 1.53 -8.25
CA LYS A 310 11.07 2.75 -8.82
C LYS A 310 10.03 3.85 -8.98
N LYS A 311 8.89 3.55 -9.58
CA LYS A 311 7.81 4.53 -9.80
C LYS A 311 7.32 5.12 -8.47
N ARG A 312 7.20 4.29 -7.44
CA ARG A 312 6.82 4.73 -6.08
C ARG A 312 7.89 5.65 -5.46
N GLN A 313 9.17 5.30 -5.60
CA GLN A 313 10.27 6.15 -5.14
C GLN A 313 10.33 7.48 -5.90
N ASP A 314 10.07 7.48 -7.18
CA ASP A 314 10.05 8.70 -7.99
C ASP A 314 8.92 9.65 -7.55
N MET A 315 7.74 9.11 -7.20
CA MET A 315 6.66 9.92 -6.62
C MET A 315 7.05 10.59 -5.30
N THR A 316 7.79 9.90 -4.44
CA THR A 316 8.27 10.50 -3.16
C THR A 316 9.38 11.54 -3.39
N LYS A 317 10.26 11.33 -4.36
CA LYS A 317 11.35 12.27 -4.68
C LYS A 317 10.86 13.54 -5.34
N HIS A 318 9.86 13.45 -6.20
CA HIS A 318 9.35 14.58 -7.00
C HIS A 318 8.20 15.34 -6.33
N MET A 319 7.96 15.12 -5.02
CA MET A 319 7.03 15.98 -4.28
C MET A 319 7.44 17.44 -4.38
N ASN A 320 6.51 18.30 -4.84
CA ASN A 320 6.73 19.73 -4.91
C ASN A 320 6.81 20.36 -3.50
N PHE A 321 7.26 21.61 -3.43
CA PHE A 321 7.37 22.36 -2.17
C PHE A 321 6.03 22.42 -1.43
N TYR A 322 4.93 22.57 -2.14
CA TYR A 322 3.60 22.74 -1.57
C TYR A 322 3.04 21.44 -0.95
N HIS A 323 3.26 20.28 -1.60
CA HIS A 323 2.93 18.99 -1.00
C HIS A 323 3.65 18.79 0.34
N LYS A 324 4.94 19.13 0.38
CA LYS A 324 5.74 19.08 1.62
C LYS A 324 5.25 20.05 2.68
N SER A 325 4.79 21.25 2.27
CA SER A 325 4.21 22.24 3.17
C SER A 325 2.94 21.71 3.85
N ILE A 326 2.02 21.11 3.08
CA ILE A 326 0.79 20.50 3.64
C ILE A 326 1.13 19.40 4.64
N LEU A 327 2.04 18.49 4.30
CA LEU A 327 2.42 17.38 5.18
C LEU A 327 3.11 17.85 6.46
N ARG A 328 4.01 18.83 6.37
CA ARG A 328 4.72 19.41 7.52
C ARG A 328 3.84 20.29 8.38
N GLY A 329 2.93 21.04 7.76
CA GLY A 329 1.96 21.90 8.44
C GLY A 329 0.90 21.11 9.21
N ASN A 330 0.66 19.87 8.84
CA ASN A 330 -0.37 19.02 9.44
C ASN A 330 0.21 17.69 9.98
N PRO A 331 1.05 17.74 11.03
CA PRO A 331 1.72 16.54 11.56
C PRO A 331 0.76 15.51 12.17
N SER A 332 -0.41 15.95 12.61
CA SER A 332 -1.47 15.09 13.16
C SER A 332 -2.42 14.50 12.10
N ALA A 333 -2.25 14.85 10.82
CA ALA A 333 -3.10 14.32 9.77
C ALA A 333 -2.97 12.79 9.69
N SER A 334 -4.10 12.10 9.57
CA SER A 334 -4.19 10.65 9.53
C SER A 334 -5.03 10.18 8.34
N SER A 335 -4.91 8.92 8.00
CA SER A 335 -5.80 8.25 7.04
C SER A 335 -5.80 6.77 7.31
N ILE A 336 -6.96 6.16 7.43
CA ILE A 336 -7.08 4.71 7.61
C ILE A 336 -6.72 4.01 6.31
N ARG A 337 -7.32 4.42 5.21
CA ARG A 337 -7.14 3.80 3.89
C ARG A 337 -5.75 4.03 3.29
N PHE A 338 -5.17 5.20 3.51
CA PHE A 338 -3.91 5.63 2.89
C PHE A 338 -2.76 5.73 3.90
N ALA A 339 -2.87 5.07 5.06
CA ALA A 339 -1.93 5.20 6.17
C ALA A 339 -0.48 4.95 5.77
N ALA A 340 -0.21 3.87 5.03
CA ALA A 340 1.14 3.51 4.61
C ALA A 340 1.73 4.53 3.62
N ALA A 341 0.94 4.97 2.62
CA ALA A 341 1.37 5.97 1.65
C ALA A 341 1.61 7.34 2.31
N LEU A 342 0.71 7.74 3.22
CA LEU A 342 0.84 8.99 3.97
C LEU A 342 2.10 9.00 4.85
N LYS A 343 2.40 7.89 5.53
CA LYS A 343 3.61 7.73 6.34
C LYS A 343 4.87 7.89 5.49
N GLU A 344 4.95 7.19 4.36
CA GLU A 344 6.09 7.25 3.44
C GLU A 344 6.32 8.66 2.87
N LEU A 345 5.24 9.34 2.43
CA LEU A 345 5.32 10.71 1.93
C LEU A 345 5.77 11.69 3.03
N ARG A 346 5.32 11.49 4.28
CA ARG A 346 5.74 12.32 5.42
C ARG A 346 7.22 12.14 5.73
N GLU A 347 7.70 10.91 5.79
CA GLU A 347 9.12 10.61 5.99
C GLU A 347 9.98 11.24 4.89
N ALA A 348 9.55 11.12 3.63
CA ALA A 348 10.24 11.76 2.50
C ALA A 348 10.16 13.29 2.54
N ALA A 349 9.08 13.88 3.08
CA ALA A 349 8.98 15.31 3.28
C ALA A 349 9.93 15.82 4.38
N GLU A 350 10.23 15.02 5.39
CA GLU A 350 11.12 15.37 6.51
C GLU A 350 12.60 15.15 6.19
N ASN A 351 12.96 14.05 5.49
CA ASN A 351 14.35 13.63 5.25
C ASN A 351 15.19 14.56 4.34
N LYS A 352 14.63 15.56 3.66
CA LYS A 352 15.41 16.55 2.88
C LYS A 352 15.96 17.73 3.69
N LYS A 353 16.02 17.63 5.03
CA LYS A 353 16.62 18.62 5.92
C LYS A 353 17.99 18.21 6.52
N LYS A 354 18.54 17.06 6.06
CA LYS A 354 19.95 16.71 6.37
C LYS A 354 20.86 17.11 5.23
#